data_546fd3dedcb26273edc86ce65134f9ae
#
_entry.id   546fd3dedcb26273edc86ce65134f9ae
#
_cell.length_a   1.000
_cell.length_b   1.000
_cell.length_c   1.000
_cell.angle_alpha   90.00
_cell.angle_beta   90.00
_cell.angle_gamma   90.00
#
_symmetry.space_group_name_H-M   'P 1'
#
loop_
_entity.id
_entity.type
_entity.pdbx_description
1 polymer ?
#
loop_
_entity_poly.entity_id
_entity_poly.type
_entity_poly.pdbx_seq_one_letter_code
_entity_poly.pdbx_strand_id
1 'polypeptide(L)'
;MVCVASGFSDVSQESNPTSDNFDEYCAQKAAPPGSSVYYALRQAPLARQPLLTALFALRRELEQTAKETSDPAIGRTKLAWWQQELAALAQGRPSHPVSIALATHRPDIGDEAETLQALVAGYEMDLNQARYLDFANLRGYIDKVGGAFASAVARATARDPSAAASWARPIGNALMLAELVQELGNDARHGRVYVPIDELQRFQVTAAELINRRYSPAFTELMRFQTERARDAIRAGLEGIPAAERRTQRTLRAQSAMAISLLDEIERDGYQVLHQRIALTPIRKLWIAWRAARAR
;
A
#
# COMPACT_ATOMS: atom_id res chain seq x y z
N MET A 1 -28.15 -34.85 56.58
CA MET A 1 -28.99 -35.31 55.49
C MET A 1 -28.75 -34.33 54.33
N VAL A 2 -28.30 -34.88 53.22
CA VAL A 2 -28.26 -34.35 51.83
C VAL A 2 -27.34 -33.17 51.55
N CYS A 3 -26.23 -33.47 50.99
CA CYS A 3 -25.77 -33.34 49.58
C CYS A 3 -26.19 -32.00 48.93
N VAL A 4 -25.21 -31.27 48.43
CA VAL A 4 -25.05 -31.15 46.96
C VAL A 4 -23.63 -30.67 46.66
N ALA A 5 -22.92 -31.48 45.94
CA ALA A 5 -21.77 -31.11 45.14
C ALA A 5 -22.28 -30.61 43.79
N SER A 6 -21.57 -29.66 43.20
CA SER A 6 -21.40 -29.50 41.76
C SER A 6 -20.66 -28.20 41.56
N GLY A 7 -19.49 -28.19 41.11
CA GLY A 7 -19.18 -28.45 39.73
C GLY A 7 -18.99 -27.07 39.07
N PHE A 8 -17.82 -26.42 39.33
CA PHE A 8 -17.34 -25.33 38.49
C PHE A 8 -16.22 -25.92 37.65
N SER A 9 -16.56 -26.31 36.45
CA SER A 9 -15.64 -26.58 35.38
C SER A 9 -16.21 -25.90 34.14
N ASP A 10 -15.87 -24.66 33.98
CA ASP A 10 -15.88 -24.04 32.67
C ASP A 10 -14.64 -23.17 32.55
N VAL A 11 -13.52 -23.85 32.41
CA VAL A 11 -12.31 -23.22 31.89
C VAL A 11 -12.56 -23.09 30.40
N SER A 12 -12.99 -21.89 30.01
CA SER A 12 -13.02 -21.45 28.62
C SER A 12 -11.68 -21.80 28.02
N GLN A 13 -11.66 -22.82 27.17
CA GLN A 13 -10.53 -23.10 26.30
C GLN A 13 -10.36 -21.86 25.44
N GLU A 14 -9.39 -21.00 25.78
CA GLU A 14 -8.79 -20.09 24.84
C GLU A 14 -8.24 -20.96 23.71
N SER A 15 -9.00 -21.05 22.63
CA SER A 15 -8.56 -21.67 21.40
C SER A 15 -7.31 -20.95 20.95
N ASN A 16 -6.18 -21.63 20.99
CA ASN A 16 -4.94 -21.17 20.38
C ASN A 16 -5.27 -20.73 18.95
N PRO A 17 -5.02 -19.45 18.55
CA PRO A 17 -5.41 -18.97 17.23
C PRO A 17 -4.76 -19.87 16.16
N THR A 18 -5.57 -20.49 15.33
CA THR A 18 -5.12 -21.29 14.20
C THR A 18 -4.57 -20.38 13.10
N SER A 19 -3.73 -20.89 12.21
CA SER A 19 -3.22 -20.14 11.05
C SER A 19 -4.33 -19.44 10.25
N ASP A 20 -5.49 -20.07 10.16
CA ASP A 20 -6.67 -19.57 9.46
C ASP A 20 -7.18 -18.24 10.05
N ASN A 21 -7.06 -18.05 11.36
CA ASN A 21 -7.45 -16.82 12.03
C ASN A 21 -6.54 -15.64 11.67
N PHE A 22 -5.22 -15.87 11.50
CA PHE A 22 -4.28 -14.82 11.10
C PHE A 22 -4.45 -14.42 9.63
N ASP A 23 -4.74 -15.39 8.76
CA ASP A 23 -5.02 -15.14 7.34
C ASP A 23 -6.33 -14.36 7.16
N GLU A 24 -7.36 -14.70 7.95
CA GLU A 24 -8.61 -13.97 7.94
C GLU A 24 -8.42 -12.50 8.40
N TYR A 25 -7.66 -12.28 9.48
CA TYR A 25 -7.28 -10.94 9.93
C TYR A 25 -6.60 -10.16 8.79
N CYS A 26 -5.60 -10.76 8.14
CA CYS A 26 -4.89 -10.14 7.03
C CYS A 26 -5.84 -9.82 5.87
N ALA A 27 -6.76 -10.72 5.53
CA ALA A 27 -7.72 -10.52 4.45
C ALA A 27 -8.69 -9.36 4.72
N GLN A 28 -9.22 -9.28 5.92
CA GLN A 28 -10.10 -8.19 6.35
C GLN A 28 -9.37 -6.84 6.34
N LYS A 29 -8.12 -6.83 6.80
CA LYS A 29 -7.29 -5.64 6.89
C LYS A 29 -6.87 -5.10 5.52
N ALA A 30 -6.33 -5.98 4.66
CA ALA A 30 -5.70 -5.59 3.41
C ALA A 30 -6.65 -5.47 2.24
N ALA A 31 -7.64 -6.34 2.17
CA ALA A 31 -8.38 -6.60 0.94
C ALA A 31 -9.90 -6.67 1.16
N PRO A 32 -10.53 -5.65 1.76
CA PRO A 32 -11.97 -5.65 1.90
C PRO A 32 -12.63 -5.82 0.53
N PRO A 33 -13.75 -6.57 0.45
CA PRO A 33 -14.44 -6.82 -0.81
C PRO A 33 -14.72 -5.54 -1.59
N GLY A 34 -14.42 -5.54 -2.90
CA GLY A 34 -14.60 -4.37 -3.75
C GLY A 34 -13.39 -3.42 -3.82
N SER A 35 -12.37 -3.58 -2.98
CA SER A 35 -11.13 -2.80 -3.07
C SER A 35 -10.29 -3.20 -4.28
N SER A 36 -9.41 -2.31 -4.76
CA SER A 36 -8.49 -2.64 -5.86
C SER A 36 -7.52 -3.75 -5.47
N VAL A 37 -7.08 -3.78 -4.21
CA VAL A 37 -6.22 -4.83 -3.66
C VAL A 37 -6.91 -6.19 -3.73
N TYR A 38 -8.20 -6.27 -3.35
CA TYR A 38 -9.00 -7.49 -3.44
C TYR A 38 -8.97 -8.13 -4.84
N TYR A 39 -9.17 -7.33 -5.89
CA TYR A 39 -9.16 -7.84 -7.26
C TYR A 39 -7.74 -8.16 -7.77
N ALA A 40 -6.74 -7.41 -7.35
CA ALA A 40 -5.35 -7.66 -7.73
C ALA A 40 -4.81 -8.95 -7.13
N LEU A 41 -5.05 -9.21 -5.83
CA LEU A 41 -4.62 -10.43 -5.14
C LEU A 41 -5.20 -11.69 -5.77
N ARG A 42 -6.45 -11.66 -6.22
CA ARG A 42 -7.11 -12.80 -6.89
C ARG A 42 -6.50 -13.16 -8.26
N GLN A 43 -5.63 -12.32 -8.81
CA GLN A 43 -4.88 -12.67 -10.02
C GLN A 43 -3.61 -13.48 -9.74
N ALA A 44 -3.13 -13.49 -8.50
CA ALA A 44 -1.99 -14.31 -8.09
C ALA A 44 -2.35 -15.81 -8.05
N PRO A 45 -1.37 -16.70 -8.19
CA PRO A 45 -1.56 -18.13 -7.91
C PRO A 45 -2.11 -18.33 -6.50
N LEU A 46 -3.06 -19.25 -6.33
CA LEU A 46 -3.73 -19.49 -5.04
C LEU A 46 -2.73 -19.70 -3.89
N ALA A 47 -1.68 -20.48 -4.12
CA ALA A 47 -0.64 -20.75 -3.12
C ALA A 47 0.16 -19.51 -2.69
N ARG A 48 0.10 -18.41 -3.43
CA ARG A 48 0.80 -17.15 -3.13
C ARG A 48 -0.13 -16.08 -2.55
N GLN A 49 -1.44 -16.26 -2.64
CA GLN A 49 -2.40 -15.26 -2.17
C GLN A 49 -2.29 -14.96 -0.67
N PRO A 50 -2.12 -15.95 0.25
CA PRO A 50 -1.99 -15.66 1.68
C PRO A 50 -0.77 -14.77 1.99
N LEU A 51 0.41 -15.12 1.45
CA LEU A 51 1.62 -14.31 1.62
C LEU A 51 1.44 -12.87 1.12
N LEU A 52 0.90 -12.72 -0.09
CA LEU A 52 0.65 -11.41 -0.65
C LEU A 52 -0.36 -10.62 0.21
N THR A 53 -1.42 -11.29 0.68
CA THR A 53 -2.42 -10.66 1.55
C THR A 53 -1.78 -10.17 2.85
N ALA A 54 -0.90 -10.95 3.47
CA ALA A 54 -0.17 -10.54 4.66
C ALA A 54 0.77 -9.34 4.41
N LEU A 55 1.46 -9.27 3.25
CA LEU A 55 2.26 -8.11 2.86
C LEU A 55 1.39 -6.84 2.71
N PHE A 56 0.23 -6.95 2.07
CA PHE A 56 -0.70 -5.82 1.97
C PHE A 56 -1.29 -5.43 3.32
N ALA A 57 -1.52 -6.39 4.22
CA ALA A 57 -1.97 -6.13 5.58
C ALA A 57 -0.91 -5.35 6.37
N LEU A 58 0.36 -5.74 6.26
CA LEU A 58 1.47 -5.02 6.87
C LEU A 58 1.50 -3.55 6.39
N ARG A 59 1.45 -3.34 5.07
CA ARG A 59 1.40 -1.97 4.53
C ARG A 59 0.24 -1.16 5.11
N ARG A 60 -0.95 -1.78 5.21
CA ARG A 60 -2.14 -1.09 5.74
C ARG A 60 -2.03 -0.77 7.22
N GLU A 61 -1.42 -1.66 8.03
CA GLU A 61 -1.13 -1.40 9.45
C GLU A 61 -0.22 -0.19 9.63
N LEU A 62 0.87 -0.14 8.85
CA LEU A 62 1.83 0.96 8.90
C LEU A 62 1.20 2.28 8.44
N GLU A 63 0.43 2.24 7.34
CA GLU A 63 -0.29 3.40 6.81
C GLU A 63 -1.28 3.95 7.85
N GLN A 64 -2.10 3.10 8.46
CA GLN A 64 -3.05 3.50 9.49
C GLN A 64 -2.35 4.11 10.69
N THR A 65 -1.23 3.51 11.10
CA THR A 65 -0.42 4.04 12.20
C THR A 65 0.06 5.47 11.92
N ALA A 66 0.50 5.75 10.70
CA ALA A 66 1.01 7.07 10.33
C ALA A 66 -0.09 8.09 10.00
N LYS A 67 -1.15 7.67 9.31
CA LYS A 67 -2.16 8.59 8.76
C LYS A 67 -3.40 8.79 9.64
N GLU A 68 -3.80 7.76 10.41
CA GLU A 68 -5.04 7.78 11.19
C GLU A 68 -4.82 8.08 12.68
N THR A 69 -3.55 8.12 13.15
CA THR A 69 -3.24 8.49 14.53
C THR A 69 -3.26 10.01 14.69
N SER A 70 -4.13 10.52 15.55
CA SER A 70 -4.30 11.96 15.76
C SER A 70 -3.10 12.62 16.46
N ASP A 71 -2.38 11.89 17.32
CA ASP A 71 -1.18 12.35 18.02
C ASP A 71 0.09 11.77 17.34
N PRO A 72 0.95 12.60 16.74
CA PRO A 72 2.19 12.14 16.13
C PRO A 72 3.14 11.41 17.09
N ALA A 73 3.09 11.70 18.40
CA ALA A 73 3.92 10.99 19.40
C ALA A 73 3.47 9.54 19.56
N ILE A 74 2.15 9.30 19.58
CA ILE A 74 1.59 7.95 19.60
C ILE A 74 1.92 7.23 18.30
N GLY A 75 1.82 7.91 17.15
CA GLY A 75 2.20 7.36 15.85
C GLY A 75 3.66 6.88 15.85
N ARG A 76 4.60 7.71 16.32
CA ARG A 76 6.02 7.34 16.44
C ARG A 76 6.24 6.14 17.36
N THR A 77 5.57 6.10 18.50
CA THR A 77 5.68 4.96 19.43
C THR A 77 5.22 3.66 18.78
N LYS A 78 4.10 3.70 18.05
CA LYS A 78 3.59 2.52 17.32
C LYS A 78 4.51 2.11 16.19
N LEU A 79 5.11 3.04 15.42
CA LEU A 79 6.07 2.70 14.38
C LEU A 79 7.37 2.13 14.96
N ALA A 80 7.85 2.65 16.08
CA ALA A 80 8.99 2.06 16.79
C ALA A 80 8.68 0.64 17.29
N TRP A 81 7.47 0.37 17.71
CA TRP A 81 7.03 -0.99 18.02
C TRP A 81 7.03 -1.89 16.76
N TRP A 82 6.56 -1.39 15.61
CA TRP A 82 6.64 -2.13 14.35
C TRP A 82 8.07 -2.43 13.91
N GLN A 83 9.04 -1.53 14.16
CA GLN A 83 10.46 -1.82 13.91
C GLN A 83 10.93 -3.01 14.74
N GLN A 84 10.57 -3.06 16.03
CA GLN A 84 10.90 -4.18 16.92
C GLN A 84 10.20 -5.48 16.49
N GLU A 85 8.94 -5.41 16.11
CA GLU A 85 8.17 -6.56 15.64
C GLU A 85 8.77 -7.16 14.35
N LEU A 86 9.17 -6.32 13.39
CA LEU A 86 9.85 -6.79 12.17
C LEU A 86 11.26 -7.34 12.46
N ALA A 87 11.96 -6.81 13.45
CA ALA A 87 13.22 -7.39 13.92
C ALA A 87 13.00 -8.75 14.60
N ALA A 88 11.94 -8.91 15.37
CA ALA A 88 11.54 -10.18 15.97
C ALA A 88 11.10 -11.21 14.91
N LEU A 89 10.36 -10.76 13.87
CA LEU A 89 10.01 -11.58 12.71
C LEU A 89 11.25 -12.14 12.02
N ALA A 90 12.28 -11.32 11.80
CA ALA A 90 13.54 -11.75 11.22
C ALA A 90 14.29 -12.79 12.08
N GLN A 91 14.02 -12.84 13.39
CA GLN A 91 14.56 -13.81 14.33
C GLN A 91 13.64 -15.04 14.53
N GLY A 92 12.55 -15.15 13.75
CA GLY A 92 11.57 -16.23 13.88
C GLY A 92 10.69 -16.14 15.12
N ARG A 93 10.53 -14.96 15.71
CA ARG A 93 9.74 -14.71 16.93
C ARG A 93 8.68 -13.62 16.74
N PRO A 94 7.84 -13.71 15.68
CA PRO A 94 6.76 -12.76 15.46
C PRO A 94 5.69 -12.86 16.54
N SER A 95 5.03 -11.74 16.85
CA SER A 95 3.95 -11.70 17.84
C SER A 95 2.63 -11.15 17.27
N HIS A 96 2.70 -10.28 16.27
CA HIS A 96 1.52 -9.69 15.64
C HIS A 96 0.90 -10.63 14.61
N PRO A 97 -0.44 -10.71 14.47
CA PRO A 97 -1.11 -11.57 13.50
C PRO A 97 -0.56 -11.48 12.07
N VAL A 98 -0.26 -10.27 11.59
CA VAL A 98 0.34 -10.04 10.26
C VAL A 98 1.73 -10.65 10.15
N SER A 99 2.58 -10.45 11.17
CA SER A 99 3.94 -10.98 11.19
C SER A 99 3.95 -12.51 11.29
N ILE A 100 3.03 -13.07 12.06
CA ILE A 100 2.84 -14.54 12.17
C ILE A 100 2.40 -15.10 10.82
N ALA A 101 1.44 -14.48 10.14
CA ALA A 101 1.01 -14.89 8.80
C ALA A 101 2.17 -14.81 7.79
N LEU A 102 2.98 -13.76 7.82
CA LEU A 102 4.18 -13.64 6.98
C LEU A 102 5.15 -14.78 7.21
N ALA A 103 5.50 -15.09 8.46
CA ALA A 103 6.39 -16.19 8.82
C ALA A 103 5.83 -17.57 8.42
N THR A 104 4.51 -17.77 8.57
CA THR A 104 3.83 -19.02 8.21
C THR A 104 3.91 -19.30 6.71
N HIS A 105 3.67 -18.27 5.88
CA HIS A 105 3.66 -18.45 4.43
C HIS A 105 5.02 -18.28 3.77
N ARG A 106 5.99 -17.74 4.51
CA ARG A 106 7.39 -17.57 4.06
C ARG A 106 8.35 -17.62 5.25
N PRO A 107 8.82 -18.82 5.63
CA PRO A 107 9.72 -18.98 6.78
C PRO A 107 11.05 -18.18 6.65
N ASP A 108 11.52 -17.93 5.44
CA ASP A 108 12.70 -17.13 5.10
C ASP A 108 12.42 -15.61 4.94
N ILE A 109 11.27 -15.13 5.42
CA ILE A 109 10.88 -13.70 5.30
C ILE A 109 11.88 -12.74 5.99
N GLY A 110 12.67 -13.27 6.93
CA GLY A 110 13.75 -12.52 7.57
C GLY A 110 14.78 -11.97 6.60
N ASP A 111 14.98 -12.62 5.46
CA ASP A 111 15.87 -12.14 4.38
C ASP A 111 15.37 -10.84 3.73
N GLU A 112 14.11 -10.47 3.98
CA GLU A 112 13.50 -9.22 3.53
C GLU A 112 13.43 -8.14 4.62
N ALA A 113 14.02 -8.39 5.78
CA ALA A 113 13.92 -7.49 6.94
C ALA A 113 14.29 -6.04 6.59
N GLU A 114 15.36 -5.83 5.82
CA GLU A 114 15.78 -4.50 5.38
C GLU A 114 14.69 -3.82 4.51
N THR A 115 14.09 -4.57 3.58
CA THR A 115 13.01 -4.08 2.71
C THR A 115 11.77 -3.71 3.51
N LEU A 116 11.40 -4.53 4.50
CA LEU A 116 10.26 -4.29 5.36
C LEU A 116 10.52 -3.13 6.35
N GLN A 117 11.74 -3.00 6.87
CA GLN A 117 12.15 -1.85 7.70
C GLN A 117 12.14 -0.54 6.91
N ALA A 118 12.46 -0.57 5.61
CA ALA A 118 12.36 0.61 4.76
C ALA A 118 10.91 1.15 4.68
N LEU A 119 9.88 0.28 4.71
CA LEU A 119 8.47 0.70 4.79
C LEU A 119 8.20 1.48 6.07
N VAL A 120 8.64 0.99 7.22
CA VAL A 120 8.46 1.68 8.51
C VAL A 120 9.12 3.05 8.47
N ALA A 121 10.38 3.12 7.99
CA ALA A 121 11.09 4.38 7.85
C ALA A 121 10.41 5.37 6.88
N GLY A 122 9.73 4.87 5.85
CA GLY A 122 8.90 5.70 4.97
C GLY A 122 7.71 6.33 5.70
N TYR A 123 6.99 5.54 6.48
CA TYR A 123 5.86 6.05 7.28
C TYR A 123 6.30 6.94 8.45
N GLU A 124 7.52 6.77 8.99
CA GLU A 124 8.11 7.73 9.93
C GLU A 124 8.36 9.10 9.29
N MET A 125 8.80 9.12 8.01
CA MET A 125 8.91 10.39 7.27
C MET A 125 7.56 11.11 7.22
N ASP A 126 6.47 10.38 7.06
CA ASP A 126 5.11 10.91 6.98
C ASP A 126 4.63 11.57 8.30
N LEU A 127 5.11 11.07 9.44
CA LEU A 127 4.87 11.69 10.76
C LEU A 127 5.73 12.92 11.02
N ASN A 128 6.90 13.00 10.40
CA ASN A 128 7.87 14.07 10.65
C ASN A 128 7.81 15.20 9.62
N GLN A 129 7.22 14.96 8.45
CA GLN A 129 7.28 15.87 7.31
C GLN A 129 5.93 15.96 6.60
N ALA A 130 5.20 17.06 6.82
CA ALA A 130 3.93 17.31 6.17
C ALA A 130 4.06 17.91 4.76
N ARG A 131 5.26 18.30 4.33
CA ARG A 131 5.55 19.03 3.08
C ARG A 131 6.89 18.62 2.49
N TYR A 132 6.99 18.63 1.17
CA TYR A 132 8.20 18.34 0.41
C TYR A 132 8.63 19.57 -0.39
N LEU A 133 9.93 19.91 -0.37
CA LEU A 133 10.46 21.09 -1.06
C LEU A 133 10.39 20.92 -2.58
N ASP A 134 10.84 19.77 -3.05
CA ASP A 134 10.96 19.40 -4.46
C ASP A 134 10.62 17.92 -4.69
N PHE A 135 10.59 17.52 -5.94
CA PHE A 135 10.29 16.13 -6.31
C PHE A 135 11.39 15.15 -5.85
N ALA A 136 12.64 15.57 -5.72
CA ALA A 136 13.71 14.70 -5.26
C ALA A 136 13.50 14.30 -3.79
N ASN A 137 13.06 15.24 -2.95
CA ASN A 137 12.68 14.99 -1.56
C ASN A 137 11.46 14.06 -1.46
N LEU A 138 10.41 14.30 -2.24
CA LEU A 138 9.23 13.43 -2.29
C LEU A 138 9.59 12.02 -2.77
N ARG A 139 10.49 11.89 -3.73
CA ARG A 139 10.95 10.62 -4.28
C ARG A 139 11.56 9.71 -3.20
N GLY A 140 12.26 10.27 -2.21
CA GLY A 140 12.78 9.50 -1.07
C GLY A 140 11.68 8.81 -0.26
N TYR A 141 10.56 9.49 -0.03
CA TYR A 141 9.36 8.92 0.60
C TYR A 141 8.71 7.86 -0.28
N ILE A 142 8.46 8.19 -1.55
CA ILE A 142 7.83 7.29 -2.52
C ILE A 142 8.62 5.98 -2.67
N ASP A 143 9.95 6.06 -2.69
CA ASP A 143 10.79 4.87 -2.83
C ASP A 143 10.74 3.96 -1.59
N LYS A 144 10.70 4.53 -0.41
CA LYS A 144 10.58 3.77 0.83
C LYS A 144 9.20 3.11 0.98
N VAL A 145 8.10 3.82 0.66
CA VAL A 145 6.76 3.29 0.84
C VAL A 145 6.31 2.47 -0.38
N GLY A 146 6.41 3.03 -1.59
CA GLY A 146 5.97 2.38 -2.82
C GLY A 146 6.98 1.38 -3.36
N GLY A 147 8.23 1.82 -3.53
CA GLY A 147 9.29 1.03 -4.14
C GLY A 147 9.67 -0.21 -3.33
N ALA A 148 9.89 -0.05 -2.01
CA ALA A 148 10.20 -1.18 -1.13
C ALA A 148 9.04 -2.17 -1.08
N PHE A 149 7.79 -1.67 -0.95
CA PHE A 149 6.61 -2.52 -0.94
C PHE A 149 6.45 -3.36 -2.22
N ALA A 150 6.57 -2.71 -3.40
CA ALA A 150 6.48 -3.43 -4.67
C ALA A 150 7.60 -4.46 -4.83
N SER A 151 8.79 -4.19 -4.29
CA SER A 151 9.88 -5.17 -4.25
C SER A 151 9.53 -6.41 -3.44
N ALA A 152 8.95 -6.25 -2.25
CA ALA A 152 8.50 -7.37 -1.43
C ALA A 152 7.38 -8.18 -2.13
N VAL A 153 6.39 -7.50 -2.72
CA VAL A 153 5.31 -8.14 -3.51
C VAL A 153 5.88 -8.91 -4.71
N ALA A 154 6.83 -8.32 -5.42
CA ALA A 154 7.45 -8.95 -6.58
C ALA A 154 8.24 -10.20 -6.20
N ARG A 155 9.07 -10.12 -5.15
CA ARG A 155 9.85 -11.26 -4.63
C ARG A 155 8.96 -12.44 -4.24
N ALA A 156 7.78 -12.18 -3.69
CA ALA A 156 6.84 -13.24 -3.31
C ALA A 156 6.37 -14.11 -4.49
N THR A 157 6.47 -13.60 -5.73
CA THR A 157 5.98 -14.30 -6.92
C THR A 157 7.01 -14.40 -8.04
N ALA A 158 8.16 -13.75 -7.96
CA ALA A 158 9.21 -13.80 -8.98
C ALA A 158 9.83 -15.19 -9.13
N ARG A 159 10.31 -15.47 -10.33
CA ARG A 159 11.15 -16.64 -10.61
C ARG A 159 12.57 -16.44 -10.07
N ASP A 160 13.06 -15.20 -10.22
CA ASP A 160 14.32 -14.74 -9.62
C ASP A 160 14.01 -13.63 -8.58
N PRO A 161 13.84 -14.00 -7.30
CA PRO A 161 13.58 -13.05 -6.23
C PRO A 161 14.72 -12.05 -6.02
N SER A 162 15.97 -12.44 -6.31
CA SER A 162 17.14 -11.58 -6.09
C SER A 162 17.17 -10.36 -7.02
N ALA A 163 16.72 -10.53 -8.26
CA ALA A 163 16.63 -9.45 -9.25
C ALA A 163 15.34 -8.61 -9.13
N ALA A 164 14.35 -9.07 -8.35
CA ALA A 164 13.01 -8.50 -8.33
C ALA A 164 12.99 -7.00 -7.98
N ALA A 165 13.80 -6.55 -7.04
CA ALA A 165 13.84 -5.16 -6.63
C ALA A 165 14.21 -4.20 -7.77
N SER A 166 15.09 -4.59 -8.69
CA SER A 166 15.61 -3.73 -9.75
C SER A 166 14.51 -3.24 -10.72
N TRP A 167 13.51 -4.06 -11.01
CA TRP A 167 12.40 -3.73 -11.90
C TRP A 167 11.07 -3.47 -11.18
N ALA A 168 10.89 -3.94 -9.94
CA ALA A 168 9.66 -3.72 -9.19
C ALA A 168 9.60 -2.35 -8.50
N ARG A 169 10.74 -1.83 -8.02
CA ARG A 169 10.78 -0.50 -7.36
C ARG A 169 10.21 0.62 -8.23
N PRO A 170 10.58 0.75 -9.53
CA PRO A 170 9.96 1.76 -10.40
C PRO A 170 8.42 1.64 -10.48
N ILE A 171 7.90 0.42 -10.51
CA ILE A 171 6.44 0.18 -10.53
C ILE A 171 5.80 0.66 -9.23
N GLY A 172 6.41 0.30 -8.08
CA GLY A 172 5.92 0.72 -6.77
C GLY A 172 5.92 2.24 -6.60
N ASN A 173 6.98 2.89 -7.06
CA ASN A 173 7.09 4.35 -7.07
C ASN A 173 5.98 4.98 -7.91
N ALA A 174 5.71 4.43 -9.08
CA ALA A 174 4.67 4.92 -9.98
C ALA A 174 3.25 4.70 -9.42
N LEU A 175 3.00 3.55 -8.80
CA LEU A 175 1.73 3.28 -8.11
C LEU A 175 1.50 4.23 -6.94
N MET A 176 2.56 4.55 -6.19
CA MET A 176 2.48 5.54 -5.11
C MET A 176 2.14 6.94 -5.64
N LEU A 177 2.71 7.37 -6.78
CA LEU A 177 2.32 8.62 -7.43
C LEU A 177 0.83 8.66 -7.77
N ALA A 178 0.28 7.58 -8.33
CA ALA A 178 -1.14 7.50 -8.63
C ALA A 178 -2.02 7.55 -7.36
N GLU A 179 -1.56 6.94 -6.28
CA GLU A 179 -2.23 7.00 -4.97
C GLU A 179 -2.23 8.43 -4.41
N LEU A 180 -1.11 9.15 -4.48
CA LEU A 180 -1.03 10.55 -4.05
C LEU A 180 -1.93 11.49 -4.87
N VAL A 181 -2.10 11.22 -6.16
CA VAL A 181 -3.07 11.93 -7.00
C VAL A 181 -4.50 11.67 -6.54
N GLN A 182 -4.87 10.42 -6.28
CA GLN A 182 -6.22 10.04 -5.84
C GLN A 182 -6.55 10.59 -4.45
N GLU A 183 -5.61 10.51 -3.52
CA GLU A 183 -5.83 10.85 -2.11
C GLU A 183 -5.57 12.33 -1.79
N LEU A 184 -5.21 13.15 -2.79
CA LEU A 184 -4.83 14.57 -2.59
C LEU A 184 -5.80 15.34 -1.68
N GLY A 185 -7.10 15.24 -1.93
CA GLY A 185 -8.10 15.94 -1.14
C GLY A 185 -8.27 15.37 0.26
N ASN A 186 -8.09 14.06 0.42
CA ASN A 186 -8.12 13.42 1.72
C ASN A 186 -6.88 13.79 2.54
N ASP A 187 -5.71 13.71 1.96
CA ASP A 187 -4.45 14.07 2.60
C ASP A 187 -4.41 15.56 2.98
N ALA A 188 -4.89 16.44 2.10
CA ALA A 188 -4.98 17.89 2.37
C ALA A 188 -5.89 18.21 3.57
N ARG A 189 -6.99 17.48 3.76
CA ARG A 189 -7.87 17.64 4.95
C ARG A 189 -7.15 17.32 6.26
N HIS A 190 -6.17 16.44 6.22
CA HIS A 190 -5.34 16.07 7.37
C HIS A 190 -4.04 16.88 7.46
N GLY A 191 -3.94 17.98 6.69
CA GLY A 191 -2.79 18.88 6.69
C GLY A 191 -1.57 18.38 5.92
N ARG A 192 -1.69 17.26 5.21
CA ARG A 192 -0.61 16.68 4.39
C ARG A 192 -0.75 17.10 2.93
N VAL A 193 0.28 17.70 2.38
CA VAL A 193 0.35 18.07 0.96
C VAL A 193 1.62 17.49 0.36
N TYR A 194 1.47 16.41 -0.38
CA TYR A 194 2.59 15.70 -1.01
C TYR A 194 3.06 16.36 -2.32
N VAL A 195 2.24 17.22 -2.93
CA VAL A 195 2.69 18.00 -4.09
C VAL A 195 3.86 18.87 -3.66
N PRO A 196 5.02 18.78 -4.32
CA PRO A 196 6.20 19.56 -3.98
C PRO A 196 5.95 21.07 -4.04
N ILE A 197 6.64 21.82 -3.16
CA ILE A 197 6.46 23.27 -3.05
C ILE A 197 6.88 23.97 -4.35
N ASP A 198 7.97 23.54 -4.98
CA ASP A 198 8.43 24.08 -6.27
C ASP A 198 7.42 23.84 -7.40
N GLU A 199 6.74 22.70 -7.41
CA GLU A 199 5.67 22.41 -8.37
C GLU A 199 4.42 23.25 -8.09
N LEU A 200 4.03 23.43 -6.82
CA LEU A 200 2.94 24.35 -6.45
C LEU A 200 3.25 25.77 -6.95
N GLN A 201 4.47 26.26 -6.74
CA GLN A 201 4.92 27.57 -7.22
C GLN A 201 4.92 27.65 -8.75
N ARG A 202 5.44 26.63 -9.44
CA ARG A 202 5.48 26.54 -10.91
C ARG A 202 4.09 26.70 -11.52
N PHE A 203 3.08 26.06 -10.93
CA PHE A 203 1.71 26.09 -11.40
C PHE A 203 0.86 27.19 -10.75
N GLN A 204 1.46 28.05 -9.91
CA GLN A 204 0.75 29.14 -9.21
C GLN A 204 -0.44 28.64 -8.37
N VAL A 205 -0.32 27.47 -7.78
CA VAL A 205 -1.28 26.89 -6.85
C VAL A 205 -0.73 26.97 -5.44
N THR A 206 -1.53 27.34 -4.47
CA THR A 206 -1.14 27.38 -3.07
C THR A 206 -1.62 26.15 -2.32
N ALA A 207 -0.88 25.76 -1.30
CA ALA A 207 -1.33 24.69 -0.41
C ALA A 207 -2.64 25.04 0.32
N ALA A 208 -2.88 26.33 0.58
CA ALA A 208 -4.13 26.81 1.15
C ALA A 208 -5.33 26.56 0.21
N GLU A 209 -5.15 26.68 -1.10
CA GLU A 209 -6.20 26.32 -2.08
C GLU A 209 -6.52 24.83 -2.02
N LEU A 210 -5.53 23.95 -1.90
CA LEU A 210 -5.75 22.51 -1.75
C LEU A 210 -6.51 22.19 -0.46
N ILE A 211 -6.09 22.75 0.66
CA ILE A 211 -6.71 22.55 1.98
C ILE A 211 -8.16 23.09 1.99
N ASN A 212 -8.37 24.27 1.38
CA ASN A 212 -9.68 24.92 1.27
C ASN A 212 -10.51 24.40 0.07
N ARG A 213 -10.05 23.36 -0.63
CA ARG A 213 -10.74 22.72 -1.74
C ARG A 213 -11.15 23.67 -2.87
N ARG A 214 -10.26 24.60 -3.23
CA ARG A 214 -10.50 25.56 -4.31
C ARG A 214 -10.00 25.01 -5.63
N TYR A 215 -10.89 24.97 -6.61
CA TYR A 215 -10.55 24.65 -7.98
C TYR A 215 -10.25 25.93 -8.78
N SER A 216 -9.25 25.84 -9.64
CA SER A 216 -8.87 26.89 -10.57
C SER A 216 -8.32 26.28 -11.86
N PRO A 217 -8.21 27.03 -12.95
CA PRO A 217 -7.51 26.55 -14.15
C PRO A 217 -6.07 26.13 -13.85
N ALA A 218 -5.37 26.84 -12.95
CA ALA A 218 -4.03 26.53 -12.49
C ALA A 218 -3.97 25.17 -11.77
N PHE A 219 -4.95 24.89 -10.89
CA PHE A 219 -5.10 23.57 -10.26
C PHE A 219 -5.32 22.46 -11.30
N THR A 220 -6.13 22.69 -12.31
CA THR A 220 -6.37 21.71 -13.38
C THR A 220 -5.08 21.38 -14.14
N GLU A 221 -4.26 22.39 -14.46
CA GLU A 221 -2.95 22.17 -15.11
C GLU A 221 -1.97 21.41 -14.21
N LEU A 222 -1.91 21.76 -12.92
CA LEU A 222 -1.14 21.01 -11.93
C LEU A 222 -1.56 19.55 -11.91
N MET A 223 -2.85 19.26 -11.83
CA MET A 223 -3.37 17.89 -11.75
C MET A 223 -3.14 17.11 -13.04
N ARG A 224 -3.23 17.76 -14.19
CA ARG A 224 -2.87 17.14 -15.47
C ARG A 224 -1.40 16.70 -15.46
N PHE A 225 -0.50 17.58 -15.06
CA PHE A 225 0.93 17.27 -14.93
C PHE A 225 1.19 16.09 -13.97
N GLN A 226 0.56 16.08 -12.78
CA GLN A 226 0.72 15.00 -11.80
C GLN A 226 0.19 13.66 -12.35
N THR A 227 -0.97 13.69 -13.01
CA THR A 227 -1.63 12.52 -13.57
C THR A 227 -0.83 11.92 -14.74
N GLU A 228 -0.33 12.76 -15.66
CA GLU A 228 0.51 12.33 -16.77
C GLU A 228 1.82 11.71 -16.26
N ARG A 229 2.50 12.36 -15.31
CA ARG A 229 3.72 11.82 -14.70
C ARG A 229 3.49 10.45 -14.09
N ALA A 230 2.41 10.26 -13.31
CA ALA A 230 2.08 8.97 -12.71
C ALA A 230 1.79 7.91 -13.76
N ARG A 231 1.01 8.25 -14.79
CA ARG A 231 0.64 7.36 -15.91
C ARG A 231 1.86 6.89 -16.70
N ASP A 232 2.74 7.81 -17.05
CA ASP A 232 3.95 7.51 -17.81
C ASP A 232 4.94 6.69 -17.00
N ALA A 233 5.10 7.00 -15.71
CA ALA A 233 5.91 6.20 -14.80
C ALA A 233 5.38 4.76 -14.64
N ILE A 234 4.05 4.56 -14.59
CA ILE A 234 3.45 3.22 -14.54
C ILE A 234 3.73 2.47 -15.84
N ARG A 235 3.58 3.09 -17.00
CA ARG A 235 3.87 2.47 -18.31
C ARG A 235 5.32 2.05 -18.41
N ALA A 236 6.24 2.96 -18.11
CA ALA A 236 7.68 2.68 -18.10
C ALA A 236 8.05 1.55 -17.13
N GLY A 237 7.45 1.55 -15.92
CA GLY A 237 7.65 0.47 -14.95
C GLY A 237 7.18 -0.90 -15.47
N LEU A 238 6.02 -0.95 -16.12
CA LEU A 238 5.49 -2.20 -16.72
C LEU A 238 6.36 -2.73 -17.87
N GLU A 239 6.91 -1.84 -18.69
CA GLU A 239 7.83 -2.18 -19.76
C GLU A 239 9.14 -2.76 -19.20
N GLY A 240 9.59 -2.27 -18.05
CA GLY A 240 10.77 -2.75 -17.34
C GLY A 240 10.65 -4.16 -16.76
N ILE A 241 9.47 -4.75 -16.68
CA ILE A 241 9.31 -6.13 -16.20
C ILE A 241 9.95 -7.10 -17.21
N PRO A 242 10.95 -7.91 -16.79
CA PRO A 242 11.54 -8.91 -17.67
C PRO A 242 10.47 -9.85 -18.25
N ALA A 243 10.62 -10.24 -19.52
CA ALA A 243 9.65 -11.09 -20.22
C ALA A 243 9.37 -12.42 -19.45
N ALA A 244 10.40 -13.00 -18.82
CA ALA A 244 10.28 -14.21 -18.00
C ALA A 244 9.40 -14.00 -16.77
N GLU A 245 9.34 -12.77 -16.23
CA GLU A 245 8.61 -12.44 -15.00
C GLU A 245 7.18 -11.95 -15.25
N ARG A 246 6.84 -11.51 -16.46
CA ARG A 246 5.51 -10.94 -16.75
C ARG A 246 4.34 -11.82 -16.31
N ARG A 247 4.48 -13.13 -16.42
CA ARG A 247 3.42 -14.10 -16.05
C ARG A 247 3.31 -14.32 -14.55
N THR A 248 4.38 -14.11 -13.78
CA THR A 248 4.39 -14.27 -12.34
C THR A 248 3.88 -12.99 -11.64
N GLN A 249 4.07 -11.81 -12.25
CA GLN A 249 3.75 -10.52 -11.68
C GLN A 249 2.31 -10.04 -11.95
N ARG A 250 1.35 -10.96 -11.90
CA ARG A 250 -0.07 -10.65 -12.20
C ARG A 250 -0.67 -9.63 -11.26
N THR A 251 -0.31 -9.66 -9.97
CA THR A 251 -0.81 -8.73 -8.95
C THR A 251 -0.35 -7.29 -9.25
N LEU A 252 0.95 -7.06 -9.48
CA LEU A 252 1.48 -5.73 -9.81
C LEU A 252 0.91 -5.21 -11.13
N ARG A 253 0.80 -6.07 -12.15
CA ARG A 253 0.22 -5.71 -13.44
C ARG A 253 -1.27 -5.33 -13.31
N ALA A 254 -2.03 -6.08 -12.52
CA ALA A 254 -3.43 -5.77 -12.26
C ALA A 254 -3.59 -4.44 -11.51
N GLN A 255 -2.75 -4.18 -10.48
CA GLN A 255 -2.73 -2.89 -9.78
C GLN A 255 -2.40 -1.74 -10.73
N SER A 256 -1.36 -1.89 -11.55
CA SER A 256 -0.94 -0.88 -12.53
C SER A 256 -2.04 -0.56 -13.55
N ALA A 257 -2.72 -1.58 -14.08
CA ALA A 257 -3.81 -1.37 -15.02
C ALA A 257 -5.02 -0.67 -14.37
N MET A 258 -5.34 -1.02 -13.12
CA MET A 258 -6.39 -0.34 -12.36
C MET A 258 -5.99 1.10 -12.03
N ALA A 259 -4.72 1.36 -11.69
CA ALA A 259 -4.22 2.71 -11.42
C ALA A 259 -4.30 3.60 -12.67
N ILE A 260 -3.87 3.13 -13.84
CA ILE A 260 -4.01 3.87 -15.10
C ILE A 260 -5.50 4.20 -15.37
N SER A 261 -6.38 3.20 -15.26
CA SER A 261 -7.82 3.42 -15.48
C SER A 261 -8.46 4.37 -14.47
N LEU A 262 -7.92 4.41 -13.25
CA LEU A 262 -8.34 5.37 -12.21
C LEU A 262 -7.88 6.79 -12.55
N LEU A 263 -6.63 6.96 -13.01
CA LEU A 263 -6.11 8.25 -13.46
C LEU A 263 -6.91 8.79 -14.65
N ASP A 264 -7.32 7.91 -15.58
CA ASP A 264 -8.20 8.27 -16.70
C ASP A 264 -9.60 8.69 -16.22
N GLU A 265 -10.10 8.11 -15.12
CA GLU A 265 -11.38 8.49 -14.53
C GLU A 265 -11.28 9.86 -13.82
N ILE A 266 -10.19 10.08 -13.07
CA ILE A 266 -9.91 11.37 -12.42
C ILE A 266 -9.84 12.50 -13.45
N GLU A 267 -9.17 12.26 -14.58
CA GLU A 267 -9.09 13.23 -15.68
C GLU A 267 -10.46 13.51 -16.31
N ARG A 268 -11.26 12.46 -16.60
CA ARG A 268 -12.62 12.58 -17.15
C ARG A 268 -13.57 13.34 -16.22
N ASP A 269 -13.41 13.19 -14.90
CA ASP A 269 -14.20 13.88 -13.88
C ASP A 269 -13.70 15.33 -13.63
N GLY A 270 -12.78 15.84 -14.44
CA GLY A 270 -12.22 17.17 -14.30
C GLY A 270 -11.40 17.39 -13.03
N TYR A 271 -10.74 16.32 -12.56
CA TYR A 271 -9.86 16.34 -11.37
C TYR A 271 -10.56 16.72 -10.05
N GLN A 272 -11.83 16.31 -9.86
CA GLN A 272 -12.63 16.66 -8.67
C GLN A 272 -12.18 15.94 -7.37
N VAL A 273 -10.87 15.68 -7.23
CA VAL A 273 -10.28 14.91 -6.12
C VAL A 273 -10.28 15.63 -4.77
N LEU A 274 -10.45 16.95 -4.75
CA LEU A 274 -10.45 17.72 -3.50
C LEU A 274 -11.72 17.50 -2.67
N HIS A 275 -12.87 17.26 -3.30
CA HIS A 275 -14.15 17.09 -2.62
C HIS A 275 -14.55 15.62 -2.45
N GLN A 276 -14.18 14.78 -3.40
CA GLN A 276 -14.58 13.38 -3.43
C GLN A 276 -13.40 12.47 -3.75
N ARG A 277 -13.47 11.24 -3.24
CA ARG A 277 -12.53 10.20 -3.61
C ARG A 277 -13.05 9.46 -4.84
N ILE A 278 -12.45 9.75 -5.99
CA ILE A 278 -12.81 9.07 -7.25
C ILE A 278 -12.35 7.62 -7.19
N ALA A 279 -13.22 6.70 -7.57
CA ALA A 279 -12.93 5.27 -7.54
C ALA A 279 -13.59 4.54 -8.72
N LEU A 280 -12.94 3.49 -9.19
CA LEU A 280 -13.53 2.58 -10.17
C LEU A 280 -14.61 1.71 -9.52
N THR A 281 -15.65 1.37 -10.28
CA THR A 281 -16.68 0.43 -9.81
C THR A 281 -16.10 -0.98 -9.64
N PRO A 282 -16.65 -1.81 -8.74
CA PRO A 282 -16.20 -3.18 -8.52
C PRO A 282 -16.12 -4.02 -9.82
N ILE A 283 -17.10 -3.91 -10.68
CA ILE A 283 -17.15 -4.64 -11.96
C ILE A 283 -16.01 -4.21 -12.89
N ARG A 284 -15.73 -2.90 -12.99
CA ARG A 284 -14.60 -2.39 -13.79
C ARG A 284 -13.27 -2.90 -13.24
N LYS A 285 -13.08 -2.87 -11.92
CA LYS A 285 -11.86 -3.39 -11.27
C LYS A 285 -11.65 -4.86 -11.58
N LEU A 286 -12.70 -5.67 -11.46
CA LEU A 286 -12.65 -7.11 -11.77
C LEU A 286 -12.22 -7.34 -13.22
N TRP A 287 -12.86 -6.66 -14.17
CA TRP A 287 -12.57 -6.84 -15.60
C TRP A 287 -11.15 -6.38 -15.97
N ILE A 288 -10.74 -5.20 -15.45
CA ILE A 288 -9.40 -4.65 -15.70
C ILE A 288 -8.33 -5.59 -15.14
N ALA A 289 -8.48 -6.04 -13.90
CA ALA A 289 -7.54 -6.94 -13.24
C ALA A 289 -7.42 -8.27 -13.99
N TRP A 290 -8.56 -8.86 -14.38
CA TRP A 290 -8.61 -10.10 -15.15
C TRP A 290 -7.91 -9.97 -16.51
N ARG A 291 -8.20 -8.89 -17.25
CA ARG A 291 -7.58 -8.63 -18.56
C ARG A 291 -6.07 -8.41 -18.43
N ALA A 292 -5.64 -7.57 -17.47
CA ALA A 292 -4.23 -7.26 -17.25
C ALA A 292 -3.40 -8.50 -16.89
N ALA A 293 -3.96 -9.40 -16.08
CA ALA A 293 -3.29 -10.62 -15.67
C ALA A 293 -3.07 -11.61 -16.84
N ARG A 294 -3.88 -11.52 -17.90
CA ARG A 294 -3.85 -12.42 -19.09
C ARG A 294 -3.17 -11.82 -20.29
N ALA A 295 -2.93 -10.52 -20.33
CA ALA A 295 -2.18 -9.89 -21.41
C ALA A 295 -0.77 -10.52 -21.51
N ARG A 296 -0.30 -10.78 -22.75
CA ARG A 296 1.01 -11.36 -23.05
C ARG A 296 2.12 -10.32 -22.91
#